data_706cb1e575e84c24f617a49eb19ef7ce
#
_entry.id   706cb1e575e84c24f617a49eb19ef7ce
#
_cell.length_a   1.000
_cell.length_b   1.000
_cell.length_c   1.000
_cell.angle_alpha   90.00
_cell.angle_beta   90.00
_cell.angle_gamma   90.00
#
_symmetry.space_group_name_H-M   'P 1'
#
loop_
_entity.id
_entity.type
_entity.pdbx_description
1 polymer ?
#
loop_
_entity_poly.entity_id
_entity_poly.type
_entity_poly.pdbx_seq_one_letter_code
_entity_poly.pdbx_strand_id
1 'polypeptide(L)'
;MLADRSVAGLSPEQWARRAVRAAEEFGARAVVAEVNQGGDMVRALLKTAGCSLRIREGRASKGKRVRAEPVAALYEQGRVRHAPADGVPLSALEEELMAFAGEMEGAGSLDRADALVWAVTDLLVDAPEGERGPRIRRL
;
A
#
# COMPACT_ATOMS: atom_id res chain seq x y z
N MET A 1 -4.71 -4.58 7.39
CA MET A 1 -3.27 -4.28 7.26
C MET A 1 -2.48 -5.27 8.09
N LEU A 2 -1.51 -5.95 7.50
CA LEU A 2 -0.75 -7.03 8.15
C LEU A 2 0.63 -6.57 8.64
N ALA A 3 1.29 -5.68 7.93
CA ALA A 3 2.60 -5.16 8.31
C ALA A 3 2.89 -3.81 7.64
N ASP A 4 3.74 -3.03 8.28
CA ASP A 4 4.43 -1.88 7.71
C ASP A 4 5.91 -2.25 7.51
N ARG A 5 6.37 -2.20 6.28
CA ARG A 5 7.75 -2.49 5.90
C ARG A 5 8.47 -1.25 5.36
N SER A 6 7.94 -0.07 5.67
CA SER A 6 8.53 1.21 5.26
C SER A 6 9.95 1.36 5.77
N VAL A 7 10.79 1.99 4.96
CA VAL A 7 12.19 2.23 5.27
C VAL A 7 12.69 3.43 4.46
N ALA A 8 13.60 4.19 5.05
CA ALA A 8 14.26 5.32 4.39
C ALA A 8 15.73 4.99 4.08
N GLY A 9 16.32 5.76 3.15
CA GLY A 9 17.76 5.73 2.87
C GLY A 9 18.28 4.51 2.09
N LEU A 10 17.40 3.72 1.48
CA LEU A 10 17.80 2.60 0.64
C LEU A 10 18.09 3.02 -0.81
N SER A 11 19.02 2.31 -1.46
CA SER A 11 19.17 2.43 -2.92
C SER A 11 17.96 1.84 -3.66
N PRO A 12 17.77 2.21 -4.95
CA PRO A 12 16.68 1.65 -5.76
C PRO A 12 16.62 0.11 -5.76
N GLU A 13 17.75 -0.57 -5.85
CA GLU A 13 17.81 -2.03 -5.82
C GLU A 13 17.47 -2.60 -4.44
N GLN A 14 17.89 -1.92 -3.38
CA GLN A 14 17.64 -2.35 -2.00
C GLN A 14 16.15 -2.28 -1.67
N TRP A 15 15.45 -1.18 -2.00
CA TRP A 15 14.03 -1.08 -1.75
C TRP A 15 13.23 -2.08 -2.60
N ALA A 16 13.62 -2.29 -3.87
CA ALA A 16 12.94 -3.27 -4.73
C ALA A 16 13.05 -4.68 -4.16
N ARG A 17 14.25 -5.11 -3.72
CA ARG A 17 14.42 -6.41 -3.05
C ARG A 17 13.62 -6.52 -1.76
N ARG A 18 13.53 -5.44 -0.97
CA ARG A 18 12.74 -5.43 0.25
C ARG A 18 11.25 -5.58 -0.05
N ALA A 19 10.74 -4.87 -1.06
CA ALA A 19 9.35 -4.97 -1.49
C ALA A 19 9.01 -6.40 -1.97
N VAL A 20 9.89 -7.03 -2.75
CA VAL A 20 9.71 -8.41 -3.21
C VAL A 20 9.69 -9.38 -2.04
N ARG A 21 10.64 -9.28 -1.10
CA ARG A 21 10.66 -10.13 0.10
C ARG A 21 9.40 -9.98 0.95
N ALA A 22 8.93 -8.75 1.17
CA ALA A 22 7.70 -8.53 1.91
C ALA A 22 6.49 -9.13 1.19
N ALA A 23 6.42 -9.02 -0.13
CA ALA A 23 5.36 -9.61 -0.92
C ALA A 23 5.35 -11.14 -0.84
N GLU A 24 6.50 -11.78 -0.83
CA GLU A 24 6.66 -13.24 -0.64
C GLU A 24 6.29 -13.66 0.79
N GLU A 25 6.81 -12.95 1.81
CA GLU A 25 6.55 -13.21 3.23
C GLU A 25 5.04 -13.25 3.54
N PHE A 26 4.30 -12.30 2.98
CA PHE A 26 2.85 -12.20 3.22
C PHE A 26 1.98 -12.87 2.16
N GLY A 27 2.56 -13.60 1.22
CA GLY A 27 1.83 -14.29 0.16
C GLY A 27 0.99 -13.34 -0.70
N ALA A 28 1.54 -12.16 -1.01
CA ALA A 28 0.85 -11.16 -1.82
C ALA A 28 0.55 -11.67 -3.22
N ARG A 29 -0.51 -11.17 -3.84
CA ARG A 29 -0.90 -11.52 -5.23
C ARG A 29 -0.43 -10.52 -6.26
N ALA A 30 -0.18 -9.30 -5.81
CA ALA A 30 0.28 -8.20 -6.64
C ALA A 30 1.10 -7.22 -5.82
N VAL A 31 1.89 -6.42 -6.49
CA VAL A 31 2.54 -5.22 -5.94
C VAL A 31 1.88 -4.02 -6.58
N VAL A 32 1.38 -3.09 -5.77
CA VAL A 32 0.88 -1.79 -6.23
C VAL A 32 2.00 -0.79 -6.10
N ALA A 33 2.38 -0.15 -7.19
CA ALA A 33 3.44 0.84 -7.21
C ALA A 33 2.92 2.17 -7.75
N GLU A 34 3.13 3.25 -7.02
CA GLU A 34 2.85 4.60 -7.54
C GLU A 34 3.90 4.95 -8.61
N VAL A 35 3.42 5.37 -9.77
CA VAL A 35 4.24 5.70 -10.94
C VAL A 35 3.79 7.02 -11.55
N ASN A 36 4.31 8.13 -11.03
CA ASN A 36 3.96 9.45 -11.56
C ASN A 36 4.81 9.79 -12.79
N GLN A 37 6.13 9.62 -12.69
CA GLN A 37 7.09 9.71 -13.79
C GLN A 37 8.08 8.56 -13.68
N GLY A 38 8.41 7.90 -14.77
CA GLY A 38 9.37 6.81 -14.76
C GLY A 38 8.82 5.44 -14.35
N GLY A 39 7.54 5.15 -14.60
CA GLY A 39 6.90 3.87 -14.28
C GLY A 39 7.64 2.65 -14.83
N ASP A 40 8.22 2.76 -16.02
CA ASP A 40 9.04 1.70 -16.60
C ASP A 40 10.27 1.36 -15.76
N MET A 41 10.88 2.38 -15.10
CA MET A 41 12.01 2.18 -14.20
C MET A 41 11.60 1.41 -12.94
N VAL A 42 10.49 1.77 -12.30
CA VAL A 42 9.97 1.06 -11.12
C VAL A 42 9.66 -0.39 -11.45
N ARG A 43 9.00 -0.63 -12.58
CA ARG A 43 8.71 -1.98 -13.08
C ARG A 43 9.99 -2.76 -13.36
N ALA A 44 10.96 -2.17 -14.03
CA ALA A 44 12.25 -2.79 -14.34
C ALA A 44 13.00 -3.18 -13.06
N LEU A 45 13.07 -2.29 -12.07
CA LEU A 45 13.72 -2.56 -10.77
C LEU A 45 13.06 -3.72 -10.03
N LEU A 46 11.74 -3.74 -9.93
CA LEU A 46 11.02 -4.85 -9.29
C LEU A 46 11.25 -6.18 -10.03
N LYS A 47 11.25 -6.16 -11.37
CA LYS A 47 11.57 -7.35 -12.18
C LYS A 47 12.99 -7.83 -11.95
N THR A 48 13.97 -6.95 -11.97
CA THR A 48 15.39 -7.24 -11.70
C THR A 48 15.58 -7.78 -10.27
N ALA A 49 14.79 -7.32 -9.32
CA ALA A 49 14.77 -7.84 -7.95
C ALA A 49 14.09 -9.22 -7.80
N GLY A 50 13.58 -9.80 -8.90
CA GLY A 50 12.97 -11.12 -8.91
C GLY A 50 11.45 -11.13 -8.69
N CYS A 51 10.76 -9.98 -8.81
CA CYS A 51 9.32 -9.94 -8.66
C CYS A 51 8.61 -10.75 -9.74
N SER A 52 8.03 -11.89 -9.37
CA SER A 52 7.18 -12.73 -10.22
C SER A 52 5.71 -12.34 -10.19
N LEU A 53 5.33 -11.46 -9.25
CA LEU A 53 3.96 -11.02 -9.04
C LEU A 53 3.51 -10.02 -10.11
N ARG A 54 2.19 -9.88 -10.22
CA ARG A 54 1.59 -8.81 -11.03
C ARG A 54 1.93 -7.46 -10.41
N ILE A 55 2.52 -6.56 -11.21
CA ILE A 55 2.78 -5.17 -10.83
C ILE A 55 1.61 -4.34 -11.37
N ARG A 56 0.88 -3.69 -10.46
CA ARG A 56 -0.20 -2.75 -10.77
C ARG A 56 0.31 -1.33 -10.56
N GLU A 57 0.07 -0.47 -11.52
CA GLU A 57 0.54 0.91 -11.49
C GLU A 57 -0.57 1.83 -10.99
N GLY A 58 -0.28 2.56 -9.90
CA GLY A 58 -1.11 3.66 -9.44
C GLY A 58 -0.60 4.98 -10.03
N ARG A 59 -1.47 5.74 -10.68
CA ARG A 59 -1.14 7.08 -11.19
C ARG A 59 -1.95 8.13 -10.48
N ALA A 60 -1.27 9.06 -9.81
CA ALA A 60 -1.91 10.14 -9.08
C ALA A 60 -2.50 11.18 -10.05
N SER A 61 -3.79 11.08 -10.32
CA SER A 61 -4.56 12.10 -11.06
C SER A 61 -5.24 13.11 -10.12
N LYS A 62 -5.32 12.81 -8.83
CA LYS A 62 -5.95 13.63 -7.79
C LYS A 62 -4.99 13.82 -6.61
N GLY A 63 -5.17 14.89 -5.84
CA GLY A 63 -4.42 15.13 -4.61
C GLY A 63 -4.57 13.99 -3.60
N LYS A 64 -3.58 13.81 -2.73
CA LYS A 64 -3.53 12.74 -1.72
C LYS A 64 -4.82 12.66 -0.89
N ARG A 65 -5.33 13.77 -0.39
CA ARG A 65 -6.58 13.83 0.40
C ARG A 65 -7.79 13.28 -0.35
N VAL A 66 -7.99 13.72 -1.58
CA VAL A 66 -9.14 13.28 -2.41
C VAL A 66 -9.07 11.77 -2.71
N ARG A 67 -7.87 11.21 -2.84
CA ARG A 67 -7.70 9.76 -2.97
C ARG A 67 -8.02 9.00 -1.69
N ALA A 68 -7.78 9.61 -0.54
CA ALA A 68 -8.00 8.98 0.76
C ALA A 68 -9.48 8.92 1.17
N GLU A 69 -10.33 9.82 0.70
CA GLU A 69 -11.76 9.88 1.07
C GLU A 69 -12.50 8.54 0.94
N PRO A 70 -12.45 7.82 -0.19
CA PRO A 70 -13.12 6.52 -0.29
C PRO A 70 -12.53 5.46 0.66
N VAL A 71 -11.24 5.57 0.98
CA VAL A 71 -10.57 4.67 1.91
C VAL A 71 -11.00 4.97 3.35
N ALA A 72 -11.14 6.25 3.73
CA ALA A 72 -11.66 6.66 5.04
C ALA A 72 -13.07 6.10 5.25
N ALA A 73 -13.95 6.20 4.27
CA ALA A 73 -15.30 5.61 4.33
C ALA A 73 -15.27 4.09 4.54
N LEU A 74 -14.28 3.37 3.98
CA LEU A 74 -14.12 1.94 4.23
C LEU A 74 -13.67 1.62 5.66
N TYR A 75 -12.88 2.49 6.28
CA TYR A 75 -12.52 2.39 7.70
C TYR A 75 -13.75 2.60 8.60
N GLU A 76 -14.55 3.64 8.35
CA GLU A 76 -15.80 3.90 9.08
C GLU A 76 -16.77 2.72 8.99
N GLN A 77 -16.83 2.03 7.86
CA GLN A 77 -17.63 0.83 7.65
C GLN A 77 -17.02 -0.43 8.31
N GLY A 78 -15.85 -0.34 8.96
CA GLY A 78 -15.14 -1.47 9.55
C GLY A 78 -14.61 -2.49 8.52
N ARG A 79 -14.53 -2.12 7.25
CA ARG A 79 -14.06 -2.98 6.16
C ARG A 79 -12.54 -3.06 6.06
N VAL A 80 -11.83 -2.11 6.64
CA VAL A 80 -10.37 -2.10 6.76
C VAL A 80 -10.02 -2.23 8.23
N ARG A 81 -9.11 -3.15 8.56
CA ARG A 81 -8.66 -3.40 9.94
C ARG A 81 -7.14 -3.55 9.98
N HIS A 82 -6.56 -3.18 11.10
CA HIS A 82 -5.16 -3.40 11.42
C HIS A 82 -5.03 -4.68 12.25
N ALA A 83 -4.24 -5.63 11.76
CA ALA A 83 -3.96 -6.91 12.42
C ALA A 83 -2.51 -7.29 12.09
N PRO A 84 -1.52 -6.74 12.84
CA PRO A 84 -0.11 -6.99 12.55
C PRO A 84 0.21 -8.48 12.69
N ALA A 85 0.63 -9.10 11.60
CA ALA A 85 0.89 -10.54 11.53
C ALA A 85 2.23 -10.93 12.17
N ASP A 86 3.15 -9.98 12.27
CA ASP A 86 4.48 -10.16 12.87
C ASP A 86 4.58 -9.66 14.32
N GLY A 87 3.46 -9.21 14.89
CA GLY A 87 3.42 -8.64 16.24
C GLY A 87 4.05 -7.25 16.36
N VAL A 88 4.55 -6.67 15.27
CA VAL A 88 5.12 -5.32 15.28
C VAL A 88 3.97 -4.30 15.21
N PRO A 89 3.89 -3.33 16.15
CA PRO A 89 2.86 -2.31 16.14
C PRO A 89 2.86 -1.50 14.83
N LEU A 90 1.66 -1.13 14.38
CA LEU A 90 1.47 -0.26 13.20
C LEU A 90 1.35 1.22 13.59
N SER A 91 1.81 1.61 14.78
CA SER A 91 1.64 2.95 15.35
C SER A 91 2.13 4.07 14.42
N ALA A 92 3.30 3.91 13.79
CA ALA A 92 3.81 4.92 12.86
C ALA A 92 2.91 5.11 11.63
N LEU A 93 2.30 4.05 11.12
CA LEU A 93 1.30 4.14 10.05
C LEU A 93 0.01 4.79 10.57
N GLU A 94 -0.45 4.43 11.77
CA GLU A 94 -1.67 4.97 12.37
C GLU A 94 -1.54 6.46 12.67
N GLU A 95 -0.37 6.91 13.14
CA GLU A 95 -0.05 8.33 13.31
C GLU A 95 -0.09 9.09 11.97
N GLU A 96 0.49 8.53 10.90
CA GLU A 96 0.41 9.14 9.57
C GLU A 96 -1.03 9.20 9.05
N LEU A 97 -1.86 8.17 9.30
CA LEU A 97 -3.26 8.16 8.90
C LEU A 97 -4.06 9.24 9.63
N MET A 98 -3.81 9.44 10.93
CA MET A 98 -4.44 10.51 11.70
C MET A 98 -4.02 11.90 11.21
N ALA A 99 -2.74 12.08 10.91
CA ALA A 99 -2.24 13.32 10.31
C ALA A 99 -2.80 13.55 8.90
N PHE A 100 -3.04 12.49 8.14
CA PHE A 100 -3.63 12.54 6.81
C PHE A 100 -5.09 13.00 6.83
N ALA A 101 -5.85 12.57 7.84
CA ALA A 101 -7.24 12.96 8.07
C ALA A 101 -7.37 14.37 8.70
N GLY A 102 -6.37 14.80 9.45
CA GLY A 102 -6.35 16.09 10.15
C GLY A 102 -5.87 17.27 9.28
N GLU A 103 -6.09 18.49 9.78
CA GLU A 103 -5.62 19.73 9.15
C GLU A 103 -4.18 20.10 9.58
N MET A 104 -3.37 19.14 9.98
CA MET A 104 -2.00 19.41 10.41
C MET A 104 -1.13 19.82 9.20
N GLU A 105 -1.02 21.11 9.00
CA GLU A 105 0.04 21.69 8.16
C GLU A 105 1.38 21.37 8.78
N GLY A 106 2.31 20.79 8.00
CA GLY A 106 3.66 20.49 8.45
C GLY A 106 3.92 19.04 8.89
N ALA A 107 2.98 18.13 8.74
CA ALA A 107 3.28 16.70 8.84
C ALA A 107 4.31 16.35 7.75
N GLY A 108 5.39 15.67 8.14
CA GLY A 108 6.42 15.18 7.22
C GLY A 108 5.85 14.29 6.11
N SER A 109 6.69 13.57 5.39
CA SER A 109 6.22 12.67 4.35
C SER A 109 5.22 11.66 4.90
N LEU A 110 4.01 11.60 4.33
CA LEU A 110 2.93 10.67 4.70
C LEU A 110 2.96 9.42 3.80
N ASP A 111 4.13 8.87 3.57
CA ASP A 111 4.35 7.83 2.57
C ASP A 111 3.73 6.48 2.94
N ARG A 112 3.68 6.15 4.25
CA ARG A 112 3.01 4.93 4.75
C ARG A 112 1.51 5.00 4.51
N ALA A 113 0.91 6.13 4.90
CA ALA A 113 -0.51 6.37 4.70
C ALA A 113 -0.88 6.37 3.22
N ASP A 114 -0.08 7.00 2.36
CA ASP A 114 -0.31 7.03 0.92
C ASP A 114 -0.17 5.62 0.29
N ALA A 115 0.82 4.85 0.70
CA ALA A 115 0.97 3.46 0.25
C ALA A 115 -0.22 2.58 0.66
N LEU A 116 -0.76 2.76 1.87
CA LEU A 116 -1.98 2.10 2.31
C LEU A 116 -3.19 2.52 1.47
N VAL A 117 -3.34 3.81 1.20
CA VAL A 117 -4.43 4.34 0.36
C VAL A 117 -4.39 3.67 -1.02
N TRP A 118 -3.22 3.57 -1.65
CA TRP A 118 -3.07 2.87 -2.92
C TRP A 118 -3.46 1.39 -2.84
N ALA A 119 -2.99 0.68 -1.81
CA ALA A 119 -3.29 -0.73 -1.64
C ALA A 119 -4.78 -1.00 -1.41
N VAL A 120 -5.43 -0.19 -0.57
CA VAL A 120 -6.88 -0.34 -0.29
C VAL A 120 -7.72 0.07 -1.49
N THR A 121 -7.32 1.10 -2.21
CA THR A 121 -8.00 1.53 -3.45
C THR A 121 -7.98 0.39 -4.48
N ASP A 122 -6.82 -0.20 -4.73
CA ASP A 122 -6.69 -1.33 -5.67
C ASP A 122 -7.53 -2.55 -5.25
N LEU A 123 -7.57 -2.84 -3.94
CA LEU A 123 -8.25 -4.04 -3.43
C LEU A 123 -9.76 -3.90 -3.30
N LEU A 124 -10.28 -2.73 -2.95
CA LEU A 124 -11.66 -2.55 -2.51
C LEU A 124 -12.44 -1.48 -3.29
N VAL A 125 -11.77 -0.53 -3.90
CA VAL A 125 -12.40 0.55 -4.67
C VAL A 125 -12.41 0.19 -6.15
N ASP A 126 -11.24 -0.12 -6.72
CA ASP A 126 -11.05 -0.38 -8.15
C ASP A 126 -11.14 -1.87 -8.52
N ALA A 127 -11.33 -2.75 -7.52
CA ALA A 127 -11.45 -4.18 -7.78
C ALA A 127 -12.65 -4.49 -8.68
N PRO A 128 -12.51 -5.33 -9.71
CA PRO A 128 -13.62 -5.82 -10.51
C PRO A 128 -14.70 -6.45 -9.64
N GLU A 129 -15.98 -6.25 -9.97
CA GLU A 129 -17.11 -6.74 -9.16
C GLU A 129 -17.04 -8.23 -8.82
N GLY A 130 -16.47 -9.06 -9.67
CA GLY A 130 -16.26 -10.49 -9.42
C GLY A 130 -15.18 -10.84 -8.38
N GLU A 131 -14.32 -9.90 -7.96
CA GLU A 131 -13.26 -10.12 -6.97
C GLU A 131 -13.57 -9.56 -5.58
N ARG A 132 -14.69 -8.86 -5.41
CA ARG A 132 -15.11 -8.16 -4.17
C ARG A 132 -15.66 -9.06 -3.07
N GLY A 133 -15.77 -10.38 -3.27
CA GLY A 133 -16.30 -11.32 -2.28
C GLY A 133 -15.26 -11.79 -1.26
N PRO A 134 -15.67 -12.10 -0.01
CA PRO A 134 -14.81 -12.73 0.97
C PRO A 134 -14.45 -14.14 0.48
N ARG A 135 -13.17 -14.39 0.20
CA ARG A 135 -12.69 -15.75 -0.09
C ARG A 135 -12.38 -16.43 1.23
N ILE A 136 -13.29 -17.27 1.70
CA ILE A 136 -13.04 -18.16 2.82
C ILE A 136 -11.98 -19.17 2.37
N ARG A 137 -10.77 -19.11 2.94
CA ARG A 137 -9.81 -20.21 2.86
C ARG A 137 -10.40 -21.36 3.69
N ARG A 138 -10.81 -22.45 3.06
CA ARG A 138 -11.00 -23.70 3.80
C ARG A 138 -9.59 -24.16 4.24
N LEU A 139 -9.43 -24.32 5.55
CA LEU A 139 -8.31 -24.98 6.17
C LEU A 139 -8.29 -26.46 5.78
#